data_3669cc439d9c3ed9668a898bd7c6e5e1
#
_entry.id   3669cc439d9c3ed9668a898bd7c6e5e1
#
_cell.length_a   1.000
_cell.length_b   1.000
_cell.length_c   1.000
_cell.angle_alpha   90.00
_cell.angle_beta   90.00
_cell.angle_gamma   90.00
#
_symmetry.space_group_name_H-M   'P 1'
#
loop_
_entity.id
_entity.type
_entity.pdbx_description
1 polymer ?
#
loop_
_entity_poly.entity_id
_entity_poly.type
_entity_poly.pdbx_seq_one_letter_code
_entity_poly.pdbx_strand_id
1 'polypeptide(L)'
;TGNYTMRLAEGEPIGNFYGYKYYGIDKDGNWVFETPKGGYTKNPQEADKQIIGNAQPLLTLGFNTTLRYKEFDLAMNFRGQIGGLIFNETRYFYENTRGVENCLASAFEGDAAYMLAWKDSGSEKASLRRFSDFYLEDASYFKLNDLTIGYTPKLPENFSKWVSYIRVYFTAQNLFTITGYSGHDPSSVSMAGLTPGFDGRSYYPTQRSFNLGLQFKF
;
A
#
# COMPACT_ATOMS: atom_id res chain seq x y z
N THR A 1 6.39 27.13 -5.15
CA THR A 1 5.80 26.92 -3.80
C THR A 1 5.54 25.42 -3.66
N GLY A 2 6.48 24.70 -3.00
CA GLY A 2 6.36 23.27 -2.79
C GLY A 2 5.20 22.96 -1.85
N ASN A 3 4.26 22.14 -2.30
CA ASN A 3 3.27 21.57 -1.42
C ASN A 3 3.98 20.52 -0.55
N TYR A 4 4.35 20.89 0.65
CA TYR A 4 4.86 19.97 1.64
C TYR A 4 3.73 19.02 2.06
N THR A 5 3.93 17.73 1.83
CA THR A 5 3.00 16.66 2.20
C THR A 5 3.39 15.97 3.50
N MET A 6 4.60 16.20 3.96
CA MET A 6 5.13 15.68 5.21
C MET A 6 5.78 16.77 6.03
N ARG A 7 5.69 16.64 7.35
CA ARG A 7 6.33 17.52 8.30
C ARG A 7 7.32 16.75 9.16
N LEU A 8 8.52 17.28 9.26
CA LEU A 8 9.53 16.84 10.21
C LEU A 8 9.81 18.00 11.16
N ALA A 9 9.60 17.80 12.44
CA ALA A 9 9.88 18.77 13.48
C ALA A 9 10.49 18.08 14.70
N GLU A 10 11.26 18.84 15.49
CA GLU A 10 11.86 18.36 16.72
C GLU A 10 10.77 17.90 17.71
N GLY A 11 10.94 16.72 18.28
CA GLY A 11 9.97 16.10 19.19
C GLY A 11 8.76 15.42 18.52
N GLU A 12 8.64 15.49 17.18
CA GLU A 12 7.59 14.80 16.43
C GLU A 12 8.10 13.50 15.79
N PRO A 13 7.24 12.47 15.65
CA PRO A 13 7.60 11.25 14.93
C PRO A 13 7.94 11.53 13.46
N ILE A 14 8.89 10.79 12.90
CA ILE A 14 9.13 10.77 11.46
C ILE A 14 7.91 10.15 10.77
N GLY A 15 7.55 10.69 9.60
CA GLY A 15 6.45 10.15 8.80
C GLY A 15 5.10 10.82 9.03
N ASN A 16 5.06 11.96 9.70
CA ASN A 16 3.85 12.75 9.84
C ASN A 16 3.43 13.33 8.50
N PHE A 17 2.25 12.94 8.03
CA PHE A 17 1.59 13.58 6.91
C PHE A 17 1.06 14.95 7.35
N TYR A 18 1.35 15.99 6.56
CA TYR A 18 0.98 17.35 6.84
C TYR A 18 0.15 17.92 5.70
N GLY A 19 -1.11 18.16 5.94
CA GLY A 19 -2.06 18.55 4.91
C GLY A 19 -3.38 19.06 5.47
N TYR A 20 -4.40 19.02 4.65
CA TYR A 20 -5.73 19.46 5.02
C TYR A 20 -6.56 18.29 5.55
N LYS A 21 -7.32 18.53 6.61
CA LYS A 21 -8.21 17.52 7.15
C LYS A 21 -9.56 17.62 6.43
N TYR A 22 -9.88 16.59 5.67
CA TYR A 22 -11.14 16.51 4.94
C TYR A 22 -12.28 16.20 5.90
N TYR A 23 -13.40 16.90 5.75
CA TYR A 23 -14.58 16.72 6.59
C TYR A 23 -15.72 16.06 5.83
N GLY A 24 -15.89 16.36 4.54
CA GLY A 24 -17.00 15.88 3.72
C GLY A 24 -17.42 16.89 2.68
N ILE A 25 -18.70 16.79 2.27
CA ILE A 25 -19.31 17.61 1.23
C ILE A 25 -20.46 18.42 1.84
N ASP A 26 -20.59 19.67 1.42
CA ASP A 26 -21.72 20.51 1.79
C ASP A 26 -22.95 20.27 0.88
N LYS A 27 -24.03 20.98 1.18
CA LYS A 27 -25.31 20.89 0.44
C LYS A 27 -25.18 21.34 -1.05
N ASP A 28 -24.18 22.12 -1.34
CA ASP A 28 -23.91 22.65 -2.69
C ASP A 28 -22.88 21.81 -3.47
N GLY A 29 -22.46 20.66 -2.89
CA GLY A 29 -21.48 19.77 -3.49
C GLY A 29 -20.03 20.26 -3.39
N ASN A 30 -19.70 21.15 -2.47
CA ASN A 30 -18.32 21.61 -2.28
C ASN A 30 -17.63 20.79 -1.18
N TRP A 31 -16.37 20.51 -1.39
CA TRP A 31 -15.53 19.91 -0.38
C TRP A 31 -15.31 20.88 0.79
N VAL A 32 -15.43 20.36 1.99
CA VAL A 32 -15.27 21.08 3.25
C VAL A 32 -14.10 20.48 4.01
N PHE A 33 -13.28 21.35 4.58
CA PHE A 33 -12.12 20.99 5.37
C PHE A 33 -12.24 21.52 6.79
N GLU A 34 -11.76 20.75 7.76
CA GLU A 34 -11.66 21.15 9.15
C GLU A 34 -10.41 22.03 9.35
N THR A 35 -10.56 23.12 10.07
CA THR A 35 -9.43 24.00 10.44
C THR A 35 -8.85 23.60 11.79
N PRO A 36 -7.55 23.87 12.07
CA PRO A 36 -6.93 23.56 13.37
C PRO A 36 -7.61 24.23 14.57
N LYS A 37 -8.41 25.28 14.32
CA LYS A 37 -9.17 26.00 15.36
C LYS A 37 -10.56 25.46 15.61
N GLY A 38 -10.91 24.30 15.00
CA GLY A 38 -12.22 23.65 15.17
C GLY A 38 -13.34 24.26 14.33
N GLY A 39 -13.00 25.05 13.29
CA GLY A 39 -13.95 25.56 12.29
C GLY A 39 -13.92 24.75 11.01
N TYR A 40 -14.79 25.11 10.06
CA TYR A 40 -14.88 24.49 8.76
C TYR A 40 -14.71 25.54 7.65
N THR A 41 -14.05 25.15 6.57
CA THR A 41 -13.82 26.02 5.41
C THR A 41 -13.93 25.27 4.09
N LYS A 42 -14.47 25.94 3.07
CA LYS A 42 -14.47 25.47 1.68
C LYS A 42 -13.22 25.91 0.93
N ASN A 43 -12.49 26.88 1.46
CA ASN A 43 -11.29 27.45 0.84
C ASN A 43 -10.12 27.46 1.84
N PRO A 44 -9.52 26.29 2.14
CA PRO A 44 -8.47 26.17 3.13
C PRO A 44 -7.21 26.91 2.68
N GLN A 45 -6.56 27.60 3.62
CA GLN A 45 -5.32 28.33 3.45
C GLN A 45 -4.14 27.52 4.00
N GLU A 46 -2.90 27.94 3.73
CA GLU A 46 -1.70 27.26 4.27
C GLU A 46 -1.73 27.13 5.80
N ALA A 47 -2.32 28.11 6.49
CA ALA A 47 -2.47 28.09 7.94
C ALA A 47 -3.47 27.03 8.46
N ASP A 48 -4.27 26.44 7.58
CA ASP A 48 -5.24 25.40 7.93
C ASP A 48 -4.66 23.99 7.82
N LYS A 49 -3.42 23.86 7.36
CA LYS A 49 -2.72 22.58 7.35
C LYS A 49 -2.40 22.11 8.77
N GLN A 50 -2.54 20.82 8.97
CA GLN A 50 -2.28 20.15 10.26
C GLN A 50 -1.70 18.76 10.03
N ILE A 51 -1.27 18.09 11.09
CA ILE A 51 -0.90 16.67 11.02
C ILE A 51 -2.19 15.88 10.83
N ILE A 52 -2.28 15.18 9.70
CA ILE A 52 -3.46 14.39 9.30
C ILE A 52 -3.26 12.89 9.43
N GLY A 53 -2.09 12.46 9.88
CA GLY A 53 -1.77 11.07 10.15
C GLY A 53 -0.28 10.81 10.13
N ASN A 54 0.09 9.54 10.34
CA ASN A 54 1.49 9.11 10.35
C ASN A 54 1.66 7.82 9.55
N ALA A 55 2.75 7.70 8.80
CA ALA A 55 3.05 6.55 7.97
C ALA A 55 3.59 5.35 8.76
N GLN A 56 4.13 5.57 9.96
CA GLN A 56 4.78 4.49 10.71
C GLN A 56 3.77 3.46 11.23
N PRO A 57 4.04 2.17 11.03
CA PRO A 57 3.18 1.13 11.54
C PRO A 57 3.23 1.06 13.07
N LEU A 58 2.12 0.68 13.67
CA LEU A 58 2.03 0.38 15.09
C LEU A 58 2.74 -0.94 15.45
N LEU A 59 2.65 -1.92 14.53
CA LEU A 59 3.20 -3.25 14.74
C LEU A 59 3.60 -3.87 13.40
N THR A 60 4.79 -4.48 13.38
CA THR A 60 5.25 -5.31 12.26
C THR A 60 5.37 -6.75 12.73
N LEU A 61 4.84 -7.68 11.94
CA LEU A 61 4.77 -9.11 12.24
C LEU A 61 5.56 -9.90 11.20
N GLY A 62 6.31 -10.89 11.67
CA GLY A 62 6.95 -11.92 10.86
C GLY A 62 6.69 -13.30 11.45
N PHE A 63 6.24 -14.23 10.62
CA PHE A 63 6.02 -15.62 11.03
C PHE A 63 6.59 -16.56 9.99
N ASN A 64 7.55 -17.40 10.43
CA ASN A 64 8.15 -18.44 9.60
C ASN A 64 7.84 -19.80 10.20
N THR A 65 7.44 -20.74 9.37
CA THR A 65 7.21 -22.10 9.77
C THR A 65 7.79 -23.10 8.77
N THR A 66 8.33 -24.19 9.29
CA THR A 66 8.77 -25.33 8.47
C THR A 66 8.21 -26.60 9.09
N LEU A 67 7.45 -27.34 8.32
CA LEU A 67 6.85 -28.61 8.70
C LEU A 67 7.47 -29.72 7.87
N ARG A 68 7.77 -30.84 8.51
CA ARG A 68 8.26 -32.05 7.83
C ARG A 68 7.42 -33.25 8.23
N TYR A 69 6.96 -33.94 7.23
CA TYR A 69 6.22 -35.17 7.44
C TYR A 69 6.66 -36.24 6.42
N LYS A 70 7.34 -37.27 6.90
CA LYS A 70 7.95 -38.30 6.08
C LYS A 70 8.88 -37.68 5.01
N GLU A 71 8.55 -37.91 3.75
CA GLU A 71 9.30 -37.41 2.59
C GLU A 71 8.91 -36.00 2.12
N PHE A 72 7.90 -35.39 2.77
CA PHE A 72 7.42 -34.05 2.44
C PHE A 72 7.96 -33.00 3.40
N ASP A 73 8.32 -31.86 2.85
CA ASP A 73 8.60 -30.63 3.59
C ASP A 73 7.77 -29.47 3.08
N LEU A 74 7.32 -28.64 4.01
CA LEU A 74 6.55 -27.42 3.76
C LEU A 74 7.22 -26.27 4.51
N ALA A 75 7.60 -25.23 3.80
CA ALA A 75 8.09 -24.00 4.41
C ALA A 75 7.20 -22.82 3.99
N MET A 76 6.83 -21.99 4.95
CA MET A 76 6.02 -20.80 4.72
C MET A 76 6.62 -19.60 5.45
N ASN A 77 6.60 -18.45 4.79
CA ASN A 77 7.03 -17.18 5.34
C ASN A 77 5.90 -16.17 5.20
N PHE A 78 5.40 -15.72 6.33
CA PHE A 78 4.38 -14.68 6.41
C PHE A 78 4.97 -13.40 6.97
N ARG A 79 4.50 -12.29 6.47
CA ARG A 79 4.72 -11.00 7.10
C ARG A 79 3.43 -10.19 7.13
N GLY A 80 3.36 -9.28 8.10
CA GLY A 80 2.23 -8.39 8.25
C GLY A 80 2.64 -7.06 8.87
N GLN A 81 1.76 -6.12 8.73
CA GLN A 81 1.86 -4.80 9.31
C GLN A 81 0.47 -4.39 9.80
N ILE A 82 0.42 -3.74 10.94
CA ILE A 82 -0.81 -3.19 11.51
C ILE A 82 -0.60 -1.70 11.74
N GLY A 83 -1.53 -0.90 11.21
CA GLY A 83 -1.51 0.55 11.30
C GLY A 83 -0.49 1.18 10.34
N GLY A 84 -0.32 2.49 10.50
CA GLY A 84 0.34 3.35 9.54
C GLY A 84 -0.60 3.75 8.40
N LEU A 85 -0.25 4.83 7.72
CA LEU A 85 -1.00 5.32 6.58
C LEU A 85 -0.13 5.36 5.34
N ILE A 86 -0.76 5.16 4.19
CA ILE A 86 -0.16 5.31 2.86
C ILE A 86 -0.88 6.42 2.12
N PHE A 87 -0.11 7.34 1.56
CA PHE A 87 -0.62 8.29 0.58
C PHE A 87 -0.72 7.59 -0.78
N ASN A 88 -1.97 7.39 -1.23
CA ASN A 88 -2.26 6.81 -2.53
C ASN A 88 -2.16 7.89 -3.61
N GLU A 89 -0.96 8.04 -4.19
CA GLU A 89 -0.71 9.04 -5.23
C GLU A 89 -1.49 8.75 -6.51
N THR A 90 -1.78 7.47 -6.78
CA THR A 90 -2.58 7.06 -7.94
C THR A 90 -4.01 7.59 -7.81
N ARG A 91 -4.66 7.43 -6.66
CA ARG A 91 -5.97 8.06 -6.39
C ARG A 91 -5.88 9.57 -6.49
N TYR A 92 -4.89 10.18 -5.86
CA TYR A 92 -4.71 11.62 -5.89
C TYR A 92 -4.64 12.19 -7.30
N PHE A 93 -4.00 11.52 -8.24
CA PHE A 93 -3.86 12.01 -9.62
C PHE A 93 -5.00 11.57 -10.54
N TYR A 94 -5.48 10.33 -10.44
CA TYR A 94 -6.41 9.74 -11.41
C TYR A 94 -7.84 9.58 -10.91
N GLU A 95 -8.12 9.87 -9.65
CA GLU A 95 -9.48 9.92 -9.11
C GLU A 95 -10.14 11.29 -9.42
N ASN A 96 -9.97 11.72 -10.66
CA ASN A 96 -10.61 12.92 -11.19
C ASN A 96 -10.77 12.79 -12.71
N THR A 97 -11.84 13.37 -13.27
CA THR A 97 -12.15 13.29 -14.71
C THR A 97 -11.71 14.51 -15.51
N ARG A 98 -10.93 15.42 -14.91
CA ARG A 98 -10.48 16.66 -15.55
C ARG A 98 -9.20 16.53 -16.35
N GLY A 99 -8.49 15.40 -16.18
CA GLY A 99 -7.28 15.12 -16.94
C GLY A 99 -7.62 14.75 -18.39
N VAL A 100 -6.66 14.94 -19.28
CA VAL A 100 -6.68 14.38 -20.64
C VAL A 100 -6.32 12.89 -20.62
N GLU A 101 -5.91 12.40 -19.48
CA GLU A 101 -5.51 11.01 -19.22
C GLU A 101 -6.73 10.20 -18.76
N ASN A 102 -6.58 8.88 -18.77
CA ASN A 102 -7.59 8.00 -18.23
C ASN A 102 -7.78 8.23 -16.72
N CYS A 103 -8.96 7.97 -16.18
CA CYS A 103 -9.27 8.14 -14.75
C CYS A 103 -9.71 6.82 -14.12
N LEU A 104 -9.64 6.77 -12.77
CA LEU A 104 -10.15 5.65 -11.99
C LEU A 104 -11.69 5.64 -12.02
N ALA A 105 -12.29 4.44 -11.97
CA ALA A 105 -13.74 4.29 -11.85
C ALA A 105 -14.28 4.97 -10.59
N SER A 106 -13.53 4.92 -9.48
CA SER A 106 -13.86 5.58 -8.23
C SER A 106 -14.01 7.11 -8.35
N ALA A 107 -13.47 7.74 -9.42
CA ALA A 107 -13.68 9.16 -9.68
C ALA A 107 -15.17 9.52 -9.93
N PHE A 108 -16.01 8.54 -10.20
CA PHE A 108 -17.45 8.72 -10.40
C PHE A 108 -18.31 8.32 -9.20
N GLU A 109 -17.67 7.93 -8.10
CA GLU A 109 -18.32 7.36 -6.94
C GLU A 109 -18.08 8.22 -5.69
N GLY A 110 -19.03 8.17 -4.76
CA GLY A 110 -18.91 8.82 -3.45
C GLY A 110 -18.48 10.28 -3.54
N ASP A 111 -17.66 10.69 -2.59
CA ASP A 111 -17.20 12.08 -2.44
C ASP A 111 -16.25 12.52 -3.57
N ALA A 112 -15.58 11.59 -4.22
CA ALA A 112 -14.74 11.89 -5.38
C ALA A 112 -15.57 12.43 -6.55
N ALA A 113 -16.80 11.94 -6.75
CA ALA A 113 -17.69 12.37 -7.81
C ALA A 113 -18.06 13.85 -7.69
N TYR A 114 -18.09 14.40 -6.50
CA TYR A 114 -18.39 15.82 -6.28
C TYR A 114 -17.23 16.75 -6.67
N MET A 115 -16.02 16.25 -6.75
CA MET A 115 -14.94 16.98 -7.40
C MET A 115 -15.23 17.31 -8.86
N LEU A 116 -16.12 16.54 -9.48
CA LEU A 116 -16.52 16.65 -10.90
C LEU A 116 -17.76 17.50 -11.13
N ALA A 117 -18.64 17.59 -10.13
CA ALA A 117 -19.86 18.41 -10.22
C ALA A 117 -19.58 19.90 -10.49
N TRP A 118 -18.34 20.21 -10.64
CA TRP A 118 -17.79 21.50 -10.95
C TRP A 118 -17.82 21.84 -12.40
N LYS A 119 -19.01 21.90 -12.94
CA LYS A 119 -19.22 22.09 -14.37
C LYS A 119 -18.84 23.48 -14.89
N ASP A 120 -18.83 24.54 -14.08
CA ASP A 120 -19.02 25.85 -14.71
C ASP A 120 -18.17 27.00 -14.20
N SER A 121 -17.12 26.83 -13.51
CA SER A 121 -16.38 28.02 -13.11
C SER A 121 -14.90 27.86 -13.20
N GLY A 122 -14.35 28.61 -14.08
CA GLY A 122 -12.98 29.05 -14.25
C GLY A 122 -11.87 28.48 -13.33
N SER A 123 -10.68 28.85 -13.63
CA SER A 123 -9.42 28.40 -13.04
C SER A 123 -9.31 28.34 -11.50
N GLU A 124 -10.17 29.04 -10.77
CA GLU A 124 -10.11 29.06 -9.29
C GLU A 124 -10.45 27.71 -8.64
N LYS A 125 -11.27 26.92 -9.28
CA LYS A 125 -11.74 25.67 -8.72
C LYS A 125 -10.88 24.45 -9.10
N ALA A 126 -10.03 24.55 -10.09
CA ALA A 126 -9.00 23.55 -10.38
C ALA A 126 -8.03 23.32 -9.18
N SER A 127 -8.03 24.24 -8.22
CA SER A 127 -7.18 24.24 -7.04
C SER A 127 -7.67 23.37 -5.88
N LEU A 128 -8.81 22.69 -5.98
CA LEU A 128 -9.37 21.97 -4.83
C LEU A 128 -8.87 20.56 -4.66
N ARG A 129 -8.20 19.98 -5.64
CA ARG A 129 -7.42 18.77 -5.39
C ARG A 129 -6.25 19.14 -4.47
N ARG A 130 -6.50 19.10 -3.18
CA ARG A 130 -5.51 19.40 -2.17
C ARG A 130 -5.07 18.12 -1.48
N PHE A 131 -3.81 18.06 -1.08
CA PHE A 131 -3.31 16.98 -0.26
C PHE A 131 -4.06 16.97 1.08
N SER A 132 -4.81 15.92 1.32
CA SER A 132 -5.66 15.74 2.50
C SER A 132 -5.70 14.27 2.92
N ASP A 133 -6.24 14.02 4.09
CA ASP A 133 -6.47 12.67 4.60
C ASP A 133 -7.46 11.84 3.77
N PHE A 134 -8.22 12.46 2.88
CA PHE A 134 -9.05 11.74 1.89
C PHE A 134 -8.25 10.76 1.02
N TYR A 135 -6.99 11.04 0.78
CA TYR A 135 -6.08 10.20 -0.01
C TYR A 135 -5.12 9.36 0.83
N LEU A 136 -5.27 9.41 2.17
CA LEU A 136 -4.53 8.55 3.08
C LEU A 136 -5.34 7.29 3.36
N GLU A 137 -4.71 6.14 3.21
CA GLU A 137 -5.34 4.85 3.40
C GLU A 137 -4.57 4.02 4.43
N ASP A 138 -5.27 3.09 5.09
CA ASP A 138 -4.66 2.17 6.05
C ASP A 138 -3.62 1.28 5.35
N ALA A 139 -2.41 1.27 5.90
CA ALA A 139 -1.28 0.49 5.42
C ALA A 139 -1.26 -0.96 5.94
N SER A 140 -2.26 -1.37 6.69
CA SER A 140 -2.31 -2.70 7.28
C SER A 140 -2.42 -3.80 6.23
N TYR A 141 -1.63 -4.85 6.40
CA TYR A 141 -1.70 -6.02 5.54
C TYR A 141 -1.22 -7.29 6.24
N PHE A 142 -1.62 -8.43 5.69
CA PHE A 142 -1.06 -9.75 5.99
C PHE A 142 -0.78 -10.49 4.68
N LYS A 143 0.46 -10.98 4.52
CA LYS A 143 0.96 -11.50 3.26
C LYS A 143 1.67 -12.84 3.44
N LEU A 144 1.39 -13.80 2.56
CA LEU A 144 2.22 -14.97 2.37
C LEU A 144 3.28 -14.66 1.31
N ASN A 145 4.50 -14.38 1.80
CA ASN A 145 5.63 -14.01 0.94
C ASN A 145 6.14 -15.20 0.15
N ASP A 146 6.43 -16.29 0.85
CA ASP A 146 7.05 -17.46 0.27
C ASP A 146 6.35 -18.73 0.77
N LEU A 147 6.05 -19.62 -0.15
CA LEU A 147 5.60 -20.99 0.08
C LEU A 147 6.53 -21.92 -0.66
N THR A 148 7.08 -22.91 0.03
CA THR A 148 7.85 -24.01 -0.59
C THR A 148 7.29 -25.32 -0.16
N ILE A 149 6.98 -26.20 -1.11
CA ILE A 149 6.59 -27.57 -0.88
C ILE A 149 7.65 -28.44 -1.53
N GLY A 150 8.31 -29.29 -0.73
CA GLY A 150 9.34 -30.22 -1.19
C GLY A 150 8.92 -31.67 -0.98
N TYR A 151 9.40 -32.51 -1.89
CA TYR A 151 9.27 -33.95 -1.80
C TYR A 151 10.63 -34.63 -2.03
N THR A 152 11.06 -35.43 -1.08
CA THR A 152 12.35 -36.15 -1.12
C THR A 152 12.08 -37.63 -1.00
N PRO A 153 11.94 -38.35 -2.14
CA PRO A 153 11.68 -39.78 -2.12
C PRO A 153 12.83 -40.58 -1.50
N LYS A 154 12.51 -41.68 -0.85
CA LYS A 154 13.51 -42.70 -0.49
C LYS A 154 13.97 -43.41 -1.75
N LEU A 155 15.27 -43.36 -2.00
CA LEU A 155 15.85 -44.00 -3.16
C LEU A 155 16.10 -45.51 -2.90
N PRO A 156 15.80 -46.40 -3.86
CA PRO A 156 16.20 -47.81 -3.78
C PRO A 156 17.73 -47.95 -3.71
N GLU A 157 18.23 -49.00 -3.05
CA GLU A 157 19.68 -49.21 -2.85
C GLU A 157 20.48 -49.24 -4.15
N ASN A 158 19.91 -49.79 -5.21
CA ASN A 158 20.56 -49.82 -6.52
C ASN A 158 20.75 -48.45 -7.15
N PHE A 159 19.85 -47.49 -6.84
CA PHE A 159 19.89 -46.12 -7.34
C PHE A 159 20.73 -45.23 -6.47
N SER A 160 20.76 -45.49 -5.16
CA SER A 160 21.53 -44.70 -4.17
C SER A 160 23.04 -44.81 -4.35
N LYS A 161 23.54 -45.75 -5.12
CA LYS A 161 24.96 -45.90 -5.51
C LYS A 161 25.44 -44.72 -6.40
N TRP A 162 24.54 -44.12 -7.17
CA TRP A 162 24.86 -43.08 -8.14
C TRP A 162 24.34 -41.71 -7.72
N VAL A 163 23.16 -41.69 -7.08
CA VAL A 163 22.52 -40.48 -6.63
C VAL A 163 22.10 -40.64 -5.19
N SER A 164 22.73 -39.91 -4.29
CA SER A 164 22.47 -40.04 -2.86
C SER A 164 21.23 -39.31 -2.39
N TYR A 165 20.74 -38.35 -3.19
CA TYR A 165 19.61 -37.49 -2.83
C TYR A 165 18.93 -36.93 -4.08
N ILE A 166 17.60 -36.97 -4.08
CA ILE A 166 16.75 -36.28 -5.06
C ILE A 166 15.69 -35.50 -4.28
N ARG A 167 15.50 -34.24 -4.57
CA ARG A 167 14.38 -33.46 -4.07
C ARG A 167 13.72 -32.72 -5.21
N VAL A 168 12.41 -32.87 -5.33
CA VAL A 168 11.54 -32.07 -6.19
C VAL A 168 10.90 -31.03 -5.30
N TYR A 169 10.88 -29.78 -5.71
CA TYR A 169 10.23 -28.76 -4.93
C TYR A 169 9.49 -27.75 -5.80
N PHE A 170 8.42 -27.24 -5.26
CA PHE A 170 7.64 -26.16 -5.83
C PHE A 170 7.71 -24.94 -4.89
N THR A 171 7.98 -23.78 -5.46
CA THR A 171 7.95 -22.51 -4.71
C THR A 171 6.97 -21.56 -5.34
N ALA A 172 6.22 -20.87 -4.48
CA ALA A 172 5.35 -19.76 -4.87
C ALA A 172 5.73 -18.52 -4.05
N GLN A 173 5.88 -17.39 -4.71
CA GLN A 173 6.18 -16.12 -4.04
C GLN A 173 5.05 -15.14 -4.23
N ASN A 174 4.83 -14.29 -3.23
CA ASN A 174 3.78 -13.27 -3.20
C ASN A 174 2.39 -13.86 -3.51
N LEU A 175 2.08 -15.02 -2.90
CA LEU A 175 0.91 -15.80 -3.27
C LEU A 175 -0.40 -15.06 -3.02
N PHE A 176 -0.52 -14.42 -1.87
CA PHE A 176 -1.64 -13.54 -1.55
C PHE A 176 -1.25 -12.45 -0.56
N THR A 177 -1.99 -11.34 -0.62
CA THR A 177 -1.96 -10.24 0.34
C THR A 177 -3.40 -9.94 0.75
N ILE A 178 -3.65 -9.92 2.05
CA ILE A 178 -4.93 -9.49 2.64
C ILE A 178 -4.72 -8.07 3.11
N THR A 179 -5.47 -7.12 2.58
CA THR A 179 -5.37 -5.70 2.91
C THR A 179 -6.67 -4.98 2.55
N GLY A 180 -6.94 -3.87 3.22
CA GLY A 180 -7.97 -2.90 2.85
C GLY A 180 -7.46 -1.77 1.94
N TYR A 181 -6.16 -1.74 1.63
CA TYR A 181 -5.57 -0.73 0.78
C TYR A 181 -6.08 -0.87 -0.67
N SER A 182 -6.50 0.24 -1.28
CA SER A 182 -7.07 0.25 -2.63
C SER A 182 -6.02 0.28 -3.75
N GLY A 183 -4.75 0.57 -3.43
CA GLY A 183 -3.65 0.56 -4.38
C GLY A 183 -3.14 -0.86 -4.67
N HIS A 184 -1.98 -0.96 -5.32
CA HIS A 184 -1.49 -2.24 -5.81
C HIS A 184 -1.02 -3.20 -4.72
N ASP A 185 -0.09 -2.77 -3.86
CA ASP A 185 0.48 -3.61 -2.80
C ASP A 185 1.08 -2.74 -1.70
N PRO A 186 0.45 -2.67 -0.52
CA PRO A 186 0.96 -1.86 0.59
C PRO A 186 2.33 -2.34 1.08
N SER A 187 2.66 -3.61 0.85
CA SER A 187 3.95 -4.18 1.27
C SER A 187 5.14 -3.72 0.41
N SER A 188 4.89 -3.12 -0.74
CA SER A 188 5.92 -2.56 -1.63
C SER A 188 6.23 -1.09 -1.32
N VAL A 189 5.37 -0.43 -0.56
CA VAL A 189 5.55 0.97 -0.19
C VAL A 189 6.63 1.08 0.89
N SER A 190 7.60 1.98 0.67
CA SER A 190 8.66 2.19 1.64
C SER A 190 8.14 2.87 2.89
N MET A 191 8.40 2.27 4.05
CA MET A 191 8.15 2.86 5.37
C MET A 191 9.44 3.41 5.99
N ALA A 192 10.52 3.50 5.23
CA ALA A 192 11.82 4.00 5.67
C ALA A 192 12.15 5.37 5.06
N GLY A 193 13.13 6.04 5.64
CA GLY A 193 13.58 7.34 5.18
C GLY A 193 12.76 8.51 5.74
N LEU A 194 12.90 9.67 5.11
CA LEU A 194 12.24 10.90 5.55
C LEU A 194 10.85 11.11 4.95
N THR A 195 10.49 10.29 3.95
CA THR A 195 9.19 10.34 3.27
C THR A 195 8.56 8.94 3.19
N PRO A 196 8.33 8.27 4.34
CA PRO A 196 7.70 6.96 4.34
C PRO A 196 6.22 7.04 3.92
N GLY A 197 5.65 5.91 3.48
CA GLY A 197 4.22 5.80 3.20
C GLY A 197 3.77 6.49 1.90
N PHE A 198 4.68 6.77 0.98
CA PHE A 198 4.33 7.27 -0.35
C PHE A 198 4.19 6.10 -1.35
N ASP A 199 2.99 5.87 -1.87
CA ASP A 199 2.75 4.97 -3.00
C ASP A 199 2.75 5.76 -4.31
N GLY A 200 3.97 5.98 -4.84
CA GLY A 200 4.17 6.74 -6.06
C GLY A 200 3.70 5.99 -7.30
N ARG A 201 3.24 6.73 -8.31
CA ARG A 201 2.74 6.19 -9.59
C ARG A 201 3.76 5.38 -10.39
N SER A 202 5.03 5.45 -10.04
CA SER A 202 6.13 4.76 -10.74
C SER A 202 6.46 3.40 -10.14
N TYR A 203 5.78 2.97 -9.09
CA TYR A 203 6.01 1.66 -8.50
C TYR A 203 5.43 0.54 -9.36
N TYR A 204 6.23 -0.48 -9.60
CA TYR A 204 5.77 -1.68 -10.27
C TYR A 204 5.14 -2.63 -9.25
N PRO A 205 3.95 -3.18 -9.51
CA PRO A 205 3.30 -4.10 -8.59
C PRO A 205 4.14 -5.37 -8.40
N THR A 206 4.12 -5.89 -7.16
CA THR A 206 4.79 -7.14 -6.84
C THR A 206 4.21 -8.29 -7.64
N GLN A 207 5.09 -9.05 -8.30
CA GLN A 207 4.69 -10.18 -9.12
C GLN A 207 4.50 -11.44 -8.27
N ARG A 208 3.52 -12.25 -8.63
CA ARG A 208 3.46 -13.65 -8.20
C ARG A 208 4.40 -14.46 -9.08
N SER A 209 5.25 -15.27 -8.46
CA SER A 209 6.12 -16.18 -9.19
C SER A 209 5.92 -17.61 -8.71
N PHE A 210 6.03 -18.56 -9.65
CA PHE A 210 5.91 -19.98 -9.41
C PHE A 210 7.11 -20.66 -10.04
N ASN A 211 7.84 -21.45 -9.24
CA ASN A 211 9.02 -22.16 -9.71
C ASN A 211 8.92 -23.64 -9.33
N LEU A 212 9.28 -24.50 -10.26
CA LEU A 212 9.49 -25.92 -10.03
C LEU A 212 10.99 -26.21 -10.13
N GLY A 213 11.54 -26.85 -9.11
CA GLY A 213 12.96 -27.14 -9.06
C GLY A 213 13.25 -28.60 -8.73
N LEU A 214 14.41 -29.06 -9.21
CA LEU A 214 14.97 -30.38 -8.94
C LEU A 214 16.36 -30.19 -8.33
N GLN A 215 16.63 -30.91 -7.26
CA GLN A 215 17.92 -30.92 -6.59
C GLN A 215 18.44 -32.36 -6.53
N PHE A 216 19.66 -32.54 -7.00
CA PHE A 216 20.36 -33.84 -6.98
C PHE A 216 21.63 -33.70 -6.15
N LYS A 217 22.00 -34.81 -5.48
CA LYS A 217 23.30 -34.97 -4.86
C LYS A 217 23.85 -36.34 -5.26
N PHE A 218 25.03 -36.33 -5.81
CA PHE A 218 25.79 -37.52 -6.22
C PHE A 218 26.72 -37.99 -5.12
#